data_2fec3bcec85860a04ffeaf446315b3f5
#
_entry.id   2fec3bcec85860a04ffeaf446315b3f5
#
_cell.length_a   1.000
_cell.length_b   1.000
_cell.length_c   1.000
_cell.angle_alpha   90.00
_cell.angle_beta   90.00
_cell.angle_gamma   90.00
#
_symmetry.space_group_name_H-M   'P 1'
#
loop_
_entity.id
_entity.type
_entity.pdbx_description
1 polymer ?
#
loop_
_entity_poly.entity_id
_entity_poly.type
_entity_poly.pdbx_seq_one_letter_code
_entity_poly.pdbx_strand_id
1 'polypeptide(L)'
;MCSSSWKRLTPNLSCLASPWKVHPPFVARNPGRFTRSIASEHGKITSLPPQAEHSYHPVPVITRHSSRTLFPVIEEILRFPTCNDRVVSAYGWIKTIRKQKNVSFVELIDGSTAQHLQVVVGPKESEELETGCAIRVTGNLISSRGDRQSKELKARSVVVIGACSPTEYPLQKKTHSPAFLRRIPHLRVRTQQMGALMRIRSTMLREASSFLEAQHFFRSETPVITFNDCEGAGQVFSVRPDSPSNLSPKSPNSTSELTASPEQRFFGREAFLTVSGQLHLEALSASLGRVYSFGPTFRAEKSQTNRHLAEFWMLETEISFVEELEILMELLENLLKSIIQKLHQSQSLSASDLESLGAPRQPFDSTSISWPRISYTEAVKLVQSHHEEQSSGMNSLPPITWGQPLASVHEKWLAGTYAEGPIFVTDYPAALKPFYMKQVMPATESSQNEATVACFDLLVPGVGELVGGSLRESNLSKLQENMIHKRMMGNPETFGDGTSSTAEDQDHKFQWYLELRKYGNPATGGFGIGWERLLSWITGVENVRECIAFPRVTGSGHC
;
A
#
# COMPACT_ATOMS: atom_id res chain seq x y z
N MET A 1 -44.94 -43.87 24.62
CA MET A 1 -45.14 -43.91 26.10
C MET A 1 -43.83 -43.52 26.73
N CYS A 2 -43.88 -42.68 27.75
CA CYS A 2 -42.86 -42.04 28.56
C CYS A 2 -42.32 -40.69 28.02
N SER A 3 -43.00 -39.68 28.48
CA SER A 3 -42.63 -38.29 28.59
C SER A 3 -41.65 -38.07 29.75
N SER A 4 -40.65 -37.23 29.59
CA SER A 4 -39.98 -36.59 30.69
C SER A 4 -39.61 -35.15 30.36
N SER A 5 -40.25 -34.30 31.12
CA SER A 5 -40.20 -32.87 31.18
C SER A 5 -38.82 -32.34 31.66
N TRP A 6 -38.27 -31.34 31.00
CA TRP A 6 -37.19 -30.52 31.53
C TRP A 6 -37.71 -29.14 31.96
N LYS A 7 -37.67 -28.89 33.25
CA LYS A 7 -37.98 -27.60 33.87
C LYS A 7 -36.89 -26.57 33.57
N ARG A 8 -37.30 -25.37 33.16
CA ARG A 8 -36.47 -24.18 33.05
C ARG A 8 -36.14 -23.68 34.45
N LEU A 9 -34.86 -23.48 34.76
CA LEU A 9 -34.36 -22.69 35.88
C LEU A 9 -33.87 -21.35 35.37
N THR A 10 -34.55 -20.28 35.73
CA THR A 10 -34.10 -18.90 35.63
C THR A 10 -33.35 -18.53 36.87
N PRO A 11 -32.15 -17.91 36.81
CA PRO A 11 -31.55 -17.27 37.95
C PRO A 11 -31.95 -15.78 37.98
N ASN A 12 -32.51 -15.38 39.13
CA ASN A 12 -32.70 -14.00 39.53
C ASN A 12 -31.34 -13.28 39.66
N LEU A 13 -31.20 -12.14 39.00
CA LEU A 13 -30.17 -11.14 39.22
C LEU A 13 -30.82 -9.93 39.88
N SER A 14 -30.64 -9.81 41.19
CA SER A 14 -30.92 -8.56 41.90
C SER A 14 -29.64 -8.11 42.63
N CYS A 15 -29.34 -6.81 42.43
CA CYS A 15 -28.51 -5.91 43.25
C CYS A 15 -26.99 -6.07 43.24
N LEU A 16 -26.34 -5.08 42.62
CA LEU A 16 -25.62 -4.05 43.39
C LEU A 16 -25.11 -2.95 42.45
N ALA A 17 -25.83 -1.86 42.41
CA ALA A 17 -25.38 -0.60 41.83
C ALA A 17 -24.67 0.21 42.91
N SER A 18 -23.42 0.59 42.70
CA SER A 18 -22.75 1.66 43.44
C SER A 18 -22.41 2.80 42.47
N PRO A 19 -22.69 4.07 42.83
CA PRO A 19 -22.57 5.19 41.94
C PRO A 19 -21.15 5.76 41.92
N TRP A 20 -20.58 5.86 40.73
CA TRP A 20 -19.37 6.63 40.50
C TRP A 20 -19.70 8.12 40.52
N LYS A 21 -19.06 8.86 41.46
CA LYS A 21 -19.14 10.32 41.55
C LYS A 21 -18.41 10.94 40.35
N VAL A 22 -19.15 11.67 39.54
CA VAL A 22 -18.62 12.53 38.49
C VAL A 22 -18.11 13.82 39.13
N HIS A 23 -16.82 14.12 39.00
CA HIS A 23 -16.23 15.41 39.34
C HIS A 23 -16.43 16.41 38.17
N PRO A 24 -16.76 17.67 38.44
CA PRO A 24 -16.95 18.69 37.38
C PRO A 24 -15.59 19.16 36.82
N PRO A 25 -15.58 19.73 35.59
CA PRO A 25 -14.35 20.11 34.90
C PRO A 25 -13.68 21.35 35.52
N PHE A 26 -12.36 21.31 35.53
CA PHE A 26 -11.47 22.39 35.98
C PHE A 26 -11.66 23.64 35.07
N VAL A 27 -12.00 24.76 35.68
CA VAL A 27 -12.02 26.10 35.07
C VAL A 27 -10.58 26.62 35.04
N ALA A 28 -10.04 26.85 33.86
CA ALA A 28 -8.74 27.47 33.66
C ALA A 28 -8.76 28.94 34.07
N ARG A 29 -7.95 29.31 35.06
CA ARG A 29 -7.68 30.70 35.43
C ARG A 29 -6.65 31.31 34.49
N ASN A 30 -6.95 32.51 33.99
CA ASN A 30 -6.04 33.37 33.22
C ASN A 30 -4.75 33.69 33.98
N PRO A 31 -3.57 33.61 33.35
CA PRO A 31 -2.35 34.21 33.92
C PRO A 31 -2.26 35.71 33.60
N GLY A 32 -2.08 36.48 34.65
CA GLY A 32 -1.94 37.93 34.62
C GLY A 32 -0.67 38.42 33.88
N ARG A 33 -0.80 39.62 33.35
CA ARG A 33 0.25 40.44 32.78
C ARG A 33 1.35 40.70 33.82
N PHE A 34 2.59 40.32 33.47
CA PHE A 34 3.79 40.86 34.10
C PHE A 34 4.40 41.93 33.17
N THR A 35 4.23 43.19 33.56
CA THR A 35 5.04 44.33 33.04
C THR A 35 6.33 44.39 33.84
N ARG A 36 7.46 44.23 33.17
CA ARG A 36 8.78 44.66 33.71
C ARG A 36 9.28 45.86 32.92
N SER A 37 9.36 46.98 33.64
CA SER A 37 10.08 48.19 33.29
C SER A 37 11.60 47.89 33.31
N ILE A 38 12.32 48.27 32.26
CA ILE A 38 13.77 48.42 32.27
C ILE A 38 14.08 49.81 31.73
N ALA A 39 14.82 50.53 32.56
CA ALA A 39 15.23 51.93 32.37
C ALA A 39 16.30 52.11 31.29
N SER A 40 16.31 53.31 30.75
CA SER A 40 17.15 53.91 29.73
C SER A 40 18.66 53.87 30.00
N GLU A 41 19.43 53.64 28.93
CA GLU A 41 20.75 54.27 28.80
C GLU A 41 20.93 54.88 27.40
N HIS A 42 21.44 56.11 27.38
CA HIS A 42 21.62 56.96 26.24
C HIS A 42 22.81 56.53 25.36
N GLY A 43 22.58 56.41 24.05
CA GLY A 43 23.64 56.39 23.05
C GLY A 43 23.23 57.22 21.83
N LYS A 44 23.96 58.28 21.59
CA LYS A 44 23.82 59.20 20.46
C LYS A 44 24.02 58.47 19.13
N ILE A 45 23.09 58.65 18.21
CA ILE A 45 23.28 58.28 16.80
C ILE A 45 22.98 59.49 15.91
N THR A 46 23.97 59.77 15.10
CA THR A 46 24.04 60.82 14.09
C THR A 46 23.00 60.69 12.98
N SER A 47 22.52 61.82 12.51
CA SER A 47 21.52 62.04 11.46
C SER A 47 21.88 61.46 10.09
N LEU A 48 20.94 60.76 9.47
CA LEU A 48 20.91 60.42 8.04
C LEU A 48 19.90 61.34 7.30
N PRO A 49 20.11 61.61 6.01
CA PRO A 49 19.33 62.58 5.24
C PRO A 49 17.93 62.07 4.87
N PRO A 50 16.97 62.94 4.52
CA PRO A 50 15.58 62.58 4.28
C PRO A 50 15.42 61.84 2.95
N GLN A 51 14.76 60.69 3.02
CA GLN A 51 14.31 59.96 1.85
C GLN A 51 12.92 60.47 1.40
N ALA A 52 12.76 60.48 0.07
CA ALA A 52 11.59 60.95 -0.65
C ALA A 52 10.28 60.29 -0.19
N GLU A 53 9.27 61.12 -0.02
CA GLU A 53 7.89 60.70 0.22
C GLU A 53 7.34 59.96 -1.01
N HIS A 54 7.27 58.62 -0.92
CA HIS A 54 6.39 57.85 -1.80
C HIS A 54 5.00 57.83 -1.19
N SER A 55 4.06 58.46 -1.89
CA SER A 55 2.64 58.42 -1.60
C SER A 55 2.11 56.97 -1.64
N TYR A 56 1.97 56.38 -0.46
CA TYR A 56 1.25 55.10 -0.30
C TYR A 56 -0.24 55.38 -0.45
N HIS A 57 -0.82 54.97 -1.59
CA HIS A 57 -2.24 54.79 -1.68
C HIS A 57 -2.61 53.56 -0.83
N PRO A 58 -3.54 53.67 0.16
CA PRO A 58 -3.96 52.50 0.92
C PRO A 58 -4.69 51.56 0.00
N VAL A 59 -4.09 50.39 -0.24
CA VAL A 59 -4.80 49.25 -0.83
C VAL A 59 -5.95 48.92 0.12
N PRO A 60 -7.21 48.80 -0.35
CA PRO A 60 -8.33 48.53 0.53
C PRO A 60 -8.08 47.25 1.31
N VAL A 61 -8.04 47.35 2.62
CA VAL A 61 -8.01 46.21 3.54
C VAL A 61 -9.30 45.44 3.34
N ILE A 62 -9.22 44.38 2.55
CA ILE A 62 -10.30 43.43 2.44
C ILE A 62 -10.36 42.70 3.78
N THR A 63 -11.24 43.12 4.66
CA THR A 63 -11.65 42.37 5.84
C THR A 63 -12.23 41.05 5.38
N ARG A 64 -11.46 39.96 5.50
CA ARG A 64 -11.88 38.62 5.17
C ARG A 64 -11.76 37.71 6.36
N HIS A 65 -12.89 37.34 6.88
CA HIS A 65 -13.16 36.00 7.35
C HIS A 65 -13.84 35.23 6.22
N SER A 66 -13.06 34.78 5.23
CA SER A 66 -13.42 33.64 4.40
C SER A 66 -12.36 32.60 4.63
N SER A 67 -12.75 31.47 5.20
CA SER A 67 -11.98 30.25 5.05
C SER A 67 -11.55 30.16 3.58
N ARG A 68 -10.25 30.19 3.30
CA ARG A 68 -9.74 29.96 1.95
C ARG A 68 -10.07 28.52 1.59
N THR A 69 -11.26 28.29 1.07
CA THR A 69 -11.62 27.04 0.42
C THR A 69 -10.71 26.89 -0.80
N LEU A 70 -10.15 25.71 -0.97
CA LEU A 70 -9.46 25.34 -2.19
C LEU A 70 -10.40 25.61 -3.37
N PHE A 71 -9.85 25.92 -4.55
CA PHE A 71 -10.66 26.02 -5.78
C PHE A 71 -11.33 24.67 -6.06
N PRO A 72 -12.56 24.66 -6.61
CA PRO A 72 -13.30 23.44 -6.87
C PRO A 72 -12.58 22.59 -7.92
N VAL A 73 -12.53 21.29 -7.68
CA VAL A 73 -12.03 20.32 -8.66
C VAL A 73 -13.09 19.99 -9.72
N ILE A 74 -12.68 19.43 -10.85
CA ILE A 74 -13.60 19.12 -11.98
C ILE A 74 -14.71 18.16 -11.52
N GLU A 75 -14.39 17.20 -10.66
CA GLU A 75 -15.37 16.28 -10.09
C GLU A 75 -16.49 17.01 -9.34
N GLU A 76 -16.16 18.00 -8.53
CA GLU A 76 -17.14 18.85 -7.83
C GLU A 76 -17.93 19.74 -8.81
N ILE A 77 -17.23 20.35 -9.80
CA ILE A 77 -17.86 21.18 -10.82
C ILE A 77 -18.92 20.39 -11.61
N LEU A 78 -18.63 19.15 -11.96
CA LEU A 78 -19.57 18.28 -12.67
C LEU A 78 -20.83 17.94 -11.83
N ARG A 79 -20.76 18.02 -10.51
CA ARG A 79 -21.91 17.86 -9.62
C ARG A 79 -22.73 19.14 -9.44
N PHE A 80 -22.17 20.31 -9.71
CA PHE A 80 -22.89 21.56 -9.56
C PHE A 80 -24.13 21.61 -10.46
N PRO A 81 -25.26 22.20 -10.01
CA PRO A 81 -26.38 22.45 -10.87
C PRO A 81 -26.01 23.44 -11.98
N THR A 82 -26.55 23.23 -13.18
CA THR A 82 -26.38 24.17 -14.30
C THR A 82 -27.21 25.41 -14.03
N CYS A 83 -26.57 26.58 -14.09
CA CYS A 83 -27.21 27.87 -13.92
C CYS A 83 -26.49 28.92 -14.76
N ASN A 84 -27.22 29.60 -15.64
CA ASN A 84 -26.62 30.58 -16.56
C ASN A 84 -25.94 31.75 -15.82
N ASP A 85 -26.34 32.04 -14.60
CA ASP A 85 -25.81 33.16 -13.81
C ASP A 85 -24.63 32.76 -12.91
N ARG A 86 -24.39 31.45 -12.76
CA ARG A 86 -23.28 30.97 -11.93
C ARG A 86 -21.96 30.98 -12.69
N VAL A 87 -21.05 31.83 -12.26
CA VAL A 87 -19.68 31.88 -12.75
C VAL A 87 -18.82 30.90 -11.94
N VAL A 88 -18.13 30.02 -12.64
CA VAL A 88 -17.22 29.01 -12.07
C VAL A 88 -15.83 29.20 -12.62
N SER A 89 -14.81 29.06 -11.78
CA SER A 89 -13.39 28.96 -12.19
C SER A 89 -12.93 27.52 -12.10
N ALA A 90 -12.48 26.95 -13.19
CA ALA A 90 -11.89 25.61 -13.31
C ALA A 90 -10.40 25.73 -13.62
N TYR A 91 -9.61 24.85 -13.02
CA TYR A 91 -8.17 24.69 -13.24
C TYR A 91 -7.91 23.31 -13.78
N GLY A 92 -6.97 23.15 -14.70
CA GLY A 92 -6.62 21.83 -15.23
C GLY A 92 -5.66 21.88 -16.39
N TRP A 93 -5.41 20.71 -16.94
CA TRP A 93 -4.61 20.52 -18.15
C TRP A 93 -5.50 20.22 -19.35
N ILE A 94 -5.11 20.77 -20.50
CA ILE A 94 -5.78 20.47 -21.77
C ILE A 94 -5.41 19.04 -22.19
N LYS A 95 -6.38 18.13 -22.15
CA LYS A 95 -6.26 16.77 -22.65
C LYS A 95 -6.31 16.74 -24.18
N THR A 96 -7.31 17.41 -24.75
CA THR A 96 -7.46 17.61 -26.18
C THR A 96 -8.07 18.98 -26.48
N ILE A 97 -7.70 19.56 -27.60
CA ILE A 97 -8.32 20.76 -28.13
C ILE A 97 -8.74 20.54 -29.59
N ARG A 98 -9.91 21.05 -29.92
CA ARG A 98 -10.46 21.06 -31.27
C ARG A 98 -10.76 22.50 -31.68
N LYS A 99 -9.89 23.14 -32.47
CA LYS A 99 -10.05 24.49 -32.97
C LYS A 99 -10.93 24.48 -34.23
N GLN A 100 -12.00 25.26 -34.25
CA GLN A 100 -12.87 25.49 -35.39
C GLN A 100 -12.95 26.99 -35.72
N LYS A 101 -13.49 27.36 -36.87
CA LYS A 101 -13.51 28.75 -37.35
C LYS A 101 -14.12 29.73 -36.34
N ASN A 102 -15.22 29.36 -35.66
CA ASN A 102 -15.98 30.25 -34.79
C ASN A 102 -15.95 29.86 -33.34
N VAL A 103 -15.43 28.69 -32.96
CA VAL A 103 -15.46 28.16 -31.63
C VAL A 103 -14.40 27.08 -31.48
N SER A 104 -13.82 26.94 -30.28
CA SER A 104 -12.92 25.85 -29.92
C SER A 104 -13.48 25.05 -28.77
N PHE A 105 -13.27 23.73 -28.79
CA PHE A 105 -13.68 22.80 -27.74
C PHE A 105 -12.46 22.23 -27.06
N VAL A 106 -12.37 22.38 -25.77
CA VAL A 106 -11.29 21.91 -24.92
C VAL A 106 -11.81 20.85 -23.97
N GLU A 107 -11.18 19.69 -23.93
CA GLU A 107 -11.35 18.71 -22.85
C GLU A 107 -10.37 19.05 -21.72
N LEU A 108 -10.88 19.57 -20.61
CA LEU A 108 -10.08 19.95 -19.45
C LEU A 108 -10.13 18.83 -18.41
N ILE A 109 -8.96 18.45 -17.88
CA ILE A 109 -8.78 17.44 -16.83
C ILE A 109 -7.93 18.02 -15.70
N ASP A 110 -8.20 17.61 -14.44
CA ASP A 110 -7.41 17.97 -13.26
C ASP A 110 -6.97 16.76 -12.44
N GLY A 111 -7.31 15.55 -12.88
CA GLY A 111 -6.99 14.30 -12.19
C GLY A 111 -8.00 13.87 -11.12
N SER A 112 -8.98 14.71 -10.77
CA SER A 112 -9.99 14.40 -9.74
C SER A 112 -10.99 13.32 -10.17
N THR A 113 -11.19 13.13 -11.46
CA THR A 113 -12.16 12.17 -12.04
C THR A 113 -11.65 11.60 -13.37
N ALA A 114 -12.20 10.47 -13.80
CA ALA A 114 -12.00 9.92 -15.14
C ALA A 114 -12.68 10.77 -16.23
N GLN A 115 -13.71 11.53 -15.86
CA GLN A 115 -14.44 12.42 -16.77
C GLN A 115 -13.61 13.68 -17.04
N HIS A 116 -13.93 14.36 -18.11
CA HIS A 116 -13.38 15.67 -18.45
C HIS A 116 -14.48 16.73 -18.40
N LEU A 117 -14.09 17.97 -18.13
CA LEU A 117 -14.96 19.12 -18.28
C LEU A 117 -14.79 19.65 -19.71
N GLN A 118 -15.88 19.63 -20.51
CA GLN A 118 -15.84 20.31 -21.79
C GLN A 118 -15.89 21.81 -21.59
N VAL A 119 -14.93 22.51 -22.18
CA VAL A 119 -14.88 23.98 -22.19
C VAL A 119 -15.08 24.48 -23.61
N VAL A 120 -16.00 25.42 -23.78
CA VAL A 120 -16.29 26.12 -25.03
C VAL A 120 -15.61 27.47 -25.00
N VAL A 121 -14.68 27.70 -25.94
CA VAL A 121 -13.78 28.87 -25.96
C VAL A 121 -13.92 29.61 -27.28
N GLY A 122 -13.83 30.94 -27.24
CA GLY A 122 -13.79 31.77 -28.46
C GLY A 122 -12.50 31.56 -29.29
N PRO A 123 -12.51 31.97 -30.55
CA PRO A 123 -11.35 31.79 -31.43
C PRO A 123 -10.09 32.49 -30.91
N LYS A 124 -10.21 33.74 -30.44
CA LYS A 124 -9.07 34.53 -29.92
C LYS A 124 -8.46 33.93 -28.69
N GLU A 125 -9.29 33.53 -27.73
CA GLU A 125 -8.85 32.95 -26.44
C GLU A 125 -8.24 31.55 -26.63
N SER A 126 -8.48 30.92 -27.81
CA SER A 126 -7.99 29.59 -28.10
C SER A 126 -6.67 29.57 -28.91
N GLU A 127 -6.17 30.72 -29.37
CA GLU A 127 -4.98 30.77 -30.24
C GLU A 127 -3.75 30.12 -29.62
N GLU A 128 -3.48 30.44 -28.34
CA GLU A 128 -2.32 29.93 -27.58
C GLU A 128 -2.57 28.62 -26.85
N LEU A 129 -3.77 28.05 -26.97
CA LEU A 129 -4.11 26.83 -26.26
C LEU A 129 -3.65 25.61 -27.03
N GLU A 130 -2.85 24.75 -26.37
CA GLU A 130 -2.34 23.51 -26.92
C GLU A 130 -2.54 22.34 -25.94
N THR A 131 -2.52 21.11 -26.47
CA THR A 131 -2.58 19.90 -25.64
C THR A 131 -1.44 19.88 -24.64
N GLY A 132 -1.76 19.61 -23.38
CA GLY A 132 -0.80 19.59 -22.27
C GLY A 132 -0.65 20.93 -21.55
N CYS A 133 -1.11 22.05 -22.08
CA CYS A 133 -1.13 23.33 -21.37
C CYS A 133 -1.93 23.25 -20.07
N ALA A 134 -1.42 23.87 -19.01
CA ALA A 134 -2.18 24.12 -17.79
C ALA A 134 -2.91 25.47 -17.91
N ILE A 135 -4.21 25.49 -17.68
CA ILE A 135 -5.05 26.67 -17.83
C ILE A 135 -5.97 26.91 -16.64
N ARG A 136 -6.35 28.16 -16.44
CA ARG A 136 -7.48 28.57 -15.63
C ARG A 136 -8.57 29.09 -16.57
N VAL A 137 -9.78 28.57 -16.44
CA VAL A 137 -10.95 29.01 -17.20
C VAL A 137 -11.98 29.53 -16.24
N THR A 138 -12.49 30.73 -16.49
CA THR A 138 -13.63 31.29 -15.76
C THR A 138 -14.80 31.44 -16.73
N GLY A 139 -15.96 30.95 -16.37
CA GLY A 139 -17.11 30.98 -17.27
C GLY A 139 -18.41 30.49 -16.63
N ASN A 140 -19.44 30.34 -17.43
CA ASN A 140 -20.74 29.84 -17.03
C ASN A 140 -20.87 28.35 -17.27
N LEU A 141 -21.29 27.61 -16.23
CA LEU A 141 -21.61 26.19 -16.35
C LEU A 141 -23.03 26.05 -16.90
N ILE A 142 -23.17 25.55 -18.11
CA ILE A 142 -24.42 25.39 -18.84
C ILE A 142 -24.68 23.94 -19.20
N SER A 143 -25.91 23.59 -19.52
CA SER A 143 -26.26 22.29 -20.07
C SER A 143 -25.60 22.14 -21.44
N SER A 144 -24.98 20.99 -21.68
CA SER A 144 -24.39 20.69 -22.98
C SER A 144 -25.47 20.46 -24.05
N ARG A 145 -25.16 20.84 -25.29
CA ARG A 145 -26.00 20.52 -26.44
C ARG A 145 -25.72 19.14 -27.04
N GLY A 146 -24.63 18.50 -26.63
CA GLY A 146 -24.21 17.21 -27.14
C GLY A 146 -24.54 16.07 -26.21
N ASP A 147 -24.77 14.87 -26.75
CA ASP A 147 -25.18 13.67 -26.00
C ASP A 147 -24.07 13.02 -25.17
N ARG A 148 -22.81 13.44 -25.39
CA ARG A 148 -21.64 12.82 -24.74
C ARG A 148 -21.35 13.30 -23.32
N GLN A 149 -21.85 14.47 -22.95
CA GLN A 149 -21.74 15.06 -21.61
C GLN A 149 -23.00 15.88 -21.28
N SER A 150 -23.35 15.93 -20.02
CA SER A 150 -24.53 16.68 -19.55
C SER A 150 -24.27 18.18 -19.41
N LYS A 151 -23.01 18.59 -19.24
CA LYS A 151 -22.61 19.96 -18.91
C LYS A 151 -21.38 20.41 -19.69
N GLU A 152 -21.29 21.72 -19.91
CA GLU A 152 -20.11 22.36 -20.47
C GLU A 152 -19.87 23.73 -19.84
N LEU A 153 -18.60 24.15 -19.76
CA LEU A 153 -18.20 25.46 -19.27
C LEU A 153 -18.02 26.43 -20.45
N LYS A 154 -18.96 27.37 -20.60
CA LYS A 154 -18.82 28.45 -21.59
C LYS A 154 -17.86 29.49 -21.05
N ALA A 155 -16.66 29.56 -21.61
CA ALA A 155 -15.59 30.45 -21.15
C ALA A 155 -15.95 31.92 -21.33
N ARG A 156 -15.68 32.73 -20.32
CA ARG A 156 -15.64 34.20 -20.35
C ARG A 156 -14.19 34.70 -20.43
N SER A 157 -13.28 33.97 -19.78
CA SER A 157 -11.84 34.23 -19.84
C SER A 157 -11.05 32.95 -19.69
N VAL A 158 -9.91 32.89 -20.35
CA VAL A 158 -8.94 31.80 -20.25
C VAL A 158 -7.56 32.39 -19.98
N VAL A 159 -6.85 31.81 -19.06
CA VAL A 159 -5.46 32.20 -18.71
C VAL A 159 -4.59 30.96 -18.80
N VAL A 160 -3.56 31.02 -19.63
CA VAL A 160 -2.52 30.00 -19.67
C VAL A 160 -1.61 30.18 -18.44
N ILE A 161 -1.58 29.16 -17.57
CA ILE A 161 -0.75 29.14 -16.36
C ILE A 161 0.58 28.47 -16.66
N GLY A 162 0.56 27.42 -17.48
CA GLY A 162 1.75 26.71 -17.92
C GLY A 162 1.63 26.35 -19.40
N ALA A 163 2.49 26.92 -20.20
CA ALA A 163 2.56 26.62 -21.64
C ALA A 163 3.12 25.22 -21.89
N CYS A 164 2.74 24.63 -23.03
CA CYS A 164 3.23 23.34 -23.48
C CYS A 164 3.50 23.37 -24.98
N SER A 165 4.72 23.00 -25.37
CA SER A 165 5.09 22.89 -26.78
C SER A 165 4.42 21.67 -27.41
N PRO A 166 3.54 21.82 -28.42
CA PRO A 166 2.85 20.70 -29.04
C PRO A 166 3.80 19.75 -29.76
N THR A 167 4.95 20.22 -30.20
CA THR A 167 5.95 19.42 -30.96
C THR A 167 6.84 18.59 -30.01
N GLU A 168 7.05 19.04 -28.78
CA GLU A 168 7.94 18.40 -27.80
C GLU A 168 7.18 17.52 -26.81
N TYR A 169 5.88 17.79 -26.61
CA TYR A 169 5.08 17.04 -25.64
C TYR A 169 4.93 15.57 -26.05
N PRO A 170 5.46 14.60 -25.28
CA PRO A 170 5.51 13.21 -25.72
C PRO A 170 4.16 12.48 -25.67
N LEU A 171 3.21 12.96 -24.84
CA LEU A 171 1.88 12.37 -24.71
C LEU A 171 0.92 12.96 -25.78
N GLN A 172 1.09 12.53 -27.01
CA GLN A 172 0.25 12.92 -28.13
C GLN A 172 -1.12 12.20 -28.09
N LYS A 173 -2.08 12.68 -28.90
CA LYS A 173 -3.42 12.08 -29.06
C LYS A 173 -3.35 10.73 -29.80
N LYS A 174 -2.73 9.74 -29.19
CA LYS A 174 -2.63 8.36 -29.69
C LYS A 174 -2.49 7.41 -28.51
N THR A 175 -2.71 6.12 -28.75
CA THR A 175 -2.39 5.08 -27.75
C THR A 175 -0.89 4.95 -27.60
N HIS A 176 -0.41 4.97 -26.37
CA HIS A 176 1.00 4.78 -26.02
C HIS A 176 1.21 3.40 -25.42
N SER A 177 2.27 2.71 -25.82
CA SER A 177 2.59 1.40 -25.25
C SER A 177 3.06 1.53 -23.80
N PRO A 178 2.79 0.53 -22.94
CA PRO A 178 3.30 0.52 -21.56
C PRO A 178 4.83 0.66 -21.48
N ALA A 179 5.55 0.05 -22.43
CA ALA A 179 7.01 0.15 -22.52
C ALA A 179 7.48 1.60 -22.77
N PHE A 180 6.79 2.34 -23.63
CA PHE A 180 7.06 3.76 -23.86
C PHE A 180 6.79 4.58 -22.59
N LEU A 181 5.63 4.39 -21.98
CA LEU A 181 5.23 5.13 -20.78
C LEU A 181 6.16 4.89 -19.60
N ARG A 182 6.73 3.70 -19.45
CA ARG A 182 7.75 3.41 -18.42
C ARG A 182 9.05 4.18 -18.59
N ARG A 183 9.39 4.63 -19.81
CA ARG A 183 10.56 5.48 -20.06
C ARG A 183 10.36 6.94 -19.65
N ILE A 184 9.10 7.38 -19.48
CA ILE A 184 8.72 8.74 -19.10
C ILE A 184 7.80 8.72 -17.86
N PRO A 185 8.21 8.12 -16.73
CA PRO A 185 7.34 7.87 -15.58
C PRO A 185 6.75 9.16 -15.00
N HIS A 186 7.48 10.27 -15.02
CA HIS A 186 7.03 11.60 -14.59
C HIS A 186 5.88 12.18 -15.44
N LEU A 187 5.72 11.74 -16.68
CA LEU A 187 4.62 12.15 -17.55
C LEU A 187 3.51 11.10 -17.63
N ARG A 188 3.84 9.81 -17.50
CA ARG A 188 2.82 8.77 -17.58
C ARG A 188 1.71 8.94 -16.56
N VAL A 189 1.99 9.58 -15.42
CA VAL A 189 1.00 9.92 -14.38
C VAL A 189 -0.12 10.83 -14.88
N ARG A 190 0.09 11.53 -16.00
CA ARG A 190 -0.93 12.37 -16.66
C ARG A 190 -1.88 11.56 -17.55
N THR A 191 -1.62 10.26 -17.76
CA THR A 191 -2.53 9.42 -18.54
C THR A 191 -3.79 9.11 -17.74
N GLN A 192 -4.91 8.99 -18.45
CA GLN A 192 -6.20 8.68 -17.82
C GLN A 192 -6.15 7.34 -17.08
N GLN A 193 -5.50 6.33 -17.67
CA GLN A 193 -5.33 5.01 -17.05
C GLN A 193 -4.58 5.10 -15.71
N MET A 194 -3.43 5.78 -15.68
CA MET A 194 -2.66 5.93 -14.44
C MET A 194 -3.44 6.75 -13.40
N GLY A 195 -4.13 7.81 -13.81
CA GLY A 195 -4.99 8.59 -12.93
C GLY A 195 -6.08 7.73 -12.27
N ALA A 196 -6.78 6.90 -13.05
CA ALA A 196 -7.79 5.97 -12.54
C ALA A 196 -7.18 4.96 -11.54
N LEU A 197 -6.04 4.34 -11.90
CA LEU A 197 -5.34 3.41 -11.01
C LEU A 197 -4.94 4.06 -9.67
N MET A 198 -4.44 5.29 -9.69
CA MET A 198 -4.03 5.99 -8.47
C MET A 198 -5.24 6.38 -7.60
N ARG A 199 -6.38 6.76 -8.18
CA ARG A 199 -7.61 7.03 -7.43
C ARG A 199 -8.18 5.75 -6.80
N ILE A 200 -8.21 4.64 -7.55
CA ILE A 200 -8.61 3.34 -7.02
C ILE A 200 -7.68 2.93 -5.87
N ARG A 201 -6.35 3.03 -6.08
CA ARG A 201 -5.34 2.74 -5.05
C ARG A 201 -5.57 3.54 -3.76
N SER A 202 -5.86 4.84 -3.90
CA SER A 202 -6.17 5.72 -2.75
C SER A 202 -7.45 5.31 -2.04
N THR A 203 -8.49 4.96 -2.80
CA THR A 203 -9.76 4.48 -2.23
C THR A 203 -9.59 3.15 -1.52
N MET A 204 -8.86 2.20 -2.11
CA MET A 204 -8.55 0.91 -1.48
C MET A 204 -7.90 1.10 -0.10
N LEU A 205 -6.90 1.98 0.00
CA LEU A 205 -6.21 2.23 1.27
C LEU A 205 -7.15 2.85 2.31
N ARG A 206 -7.98 3.82 1.92
CA ARG A 206 -8.95 4.44 2.81
C ARG A 206 -9.94 3.40 3.34
N GLU A 207 -10.49 2.55 2.47
CA GLU A 207 -11.46 1.52 2.87
C GLU A 207 -10.81 0.44 3.74
N ALA A 208 -9.57 0.02 3.43
CA ALA A 208 -8.81 -0.92 4.25
C ALA A 208 -8.56 -0.36 5.66
N SER A 209 -8.09 0.89 5.75
CA SER A 209 -7.87 1.56 7.04
C SER A 209 -9.18 1.67 7.83
N SER A 210 -10.27 2.12 7.19
CA SER A 210 -11.57 2.25 7.85
C SER A 210 -12.09 0.91 8.38
N PHE A 211 -11.92 -0.17 7.62
CA PHE A 211 -12.31 -1.52 8.05
C PHE A 211 -11.50 -1.97 9.26
N LEU A 212 -10.17 -1.84 9.20
CA LEU A 212 -9.28 -2.29 10.27
C LEU A 212 -9.49 -1.47 11.56
N GLU A 213 -9.64 -0.16 11.45
CA GLU A 213 -9.93 0.72 12.59
C GLU A 213 -11.29 0.40 13.24
N ALA A 214 -12.30 0.04 12.44
CA ALA A 214 -13.59 -0.43 12.95
C ALA A 214 -13.48 -1.78 13.70
N GLN A 215 -12.45 -2.59 13.41
CA GLN A 215 -12.09 -3.81 14.12
C GLN A 215 -11.08 -3.57 15.26
N HIS A 216 -10.89 -2.29 15.67
CA HIS A 216 -9.96 -1.87 16.73
C HIS A 216 -8.49 -2.16 16.45
N PHE A 217 -8.06 -2.14 15.19
CA PHE A 217 -6.65 -2.15 14.85
C PHE A 217 -6.06 -0.74 14.96
N PHE A 218 -4.86 -0.66 15.50
CA PHE A 218 -4.07 0.57 15.54
C PHE A 218 -3.07 0.58 14.39
N ARG A 219 -3.09 1.66 13.60
CA ARG A 219 -2.06 1.87 12.60
C ARG A 219 -0.73 2.14 13.30
N SER A 220 0.31 1.44 12.87
CA SER A 220 1.65 1.51 13.47
C SER A 220 2.71 1.57 12.37
N GLU A 221 3.70 2.44 12.54
CA GLU A 221 4.82 2.57 11.64
C GLU A 221 5.97 1.66 12.11
N THR A 222 6.46 0.83 11.19
CA THR A 222 7.62 -0.03 11.42
C THR A 222 8.87 0.57 10.75
N PRO A 223 10.09 0.29 11.24
CA PRO A 223 11.31 0.77 10.62
C PRO A 223 11.47 0.29 9.17
N VAL A 224 11.82 1.22 8.28
CA VAL A 224 12.19 0.91 6.89
C VAL A 224 13.64 0.41 6.80
N ILE A 225 14.52 0.93 7.67
CA ILE A 225 15.89 0.43 7.82
C ILE A 225 15.88 -0.58 8.96
N THR A 226 16.28 -1.81 8.67
CA THR A 226 16.31 -2.93 9.60
C THR A 226 17.71 -3.53 9.70
N PHE A 227 17.96 -4.28 10.77
CA PHE A 227 19.22 -5.01 10.97
C PHE A 227 19.08 -6.51 10.73
N ASN A 228 17.90 -6.95 10.31
CA ASN A 228 17.55 -8.34 10.14
C ASN A 228 16.97 -8.59 8.75
N ASP A 229 17.25 -9.75 8.18
CA ASP A 229 16.46 -10.35 7.11
C ASP A 229 15.43 -11.28 7.77
N CYS A 230 14.18 -10.83 7.90
CA CYS A 230 13.14 -11.61 8.57
C CYS A 230 12.66 -12.83 7.77
N GLU A 231 12.91 -12.88 6.47
CA GLU A 231 12.54 -14.02 5.62
C GLU A 231 13.71 -15.02 5.46
N GLY A 232 14.95 -14.59 5.77
CA GLY A 232 16.15 -15.42 5.64
C GLY A 232 16.51 -15.79 4.19
N ALA A 233 15.93 -15.08 3.22
CA ALA A 233 16.09 -15.39 1.79
C ALA A 233 17.35 -14.77 1.17
N GLY A 234 18.09 -13.93 1.90
CA GLY A 234 19.32 -13.26 1.43
C GLY A 234 19.14 -12.25 0.30
N GLN A 235 17.89 -11.87 -0.01
CA GLN A 235 17.57 -10.96 -1.12
C GLN A 235 17.26 -9.55 -0.61
N VAL A 236 18.17 -8.98 0.18
CA VAL A 236 18.05 -7.66 0.80
C VAL A 236 18.92 -6.61 0.12
N PHE A 237 18.48 -5.35 0.16
CA PHE A 237 19.31 -4.20 -0.19
C PHE A 237 20.07 -3.71 1.04
N SER A 238 21.40 -3.65 0.99
CA SER A 238 22.22 -3.07 2.04
C SER A 238 22.15 -1.54 2.02
N VAL A 239 22.06 -0.94 3.22
CA VAL A 239 22.06 0.51 3.40
C VAL A 239 23.43 0.95 3.92
N ARG A 240 24.10 1.85 3.21
CA ARG A 240 25.39 2.43 3.61
C ARG A 240 25.35 3.93 3.42
N PRO A 241 25.94 4.74 4.34
CA PRO A 241 26.09 6.17 4.12
C PRO A 241 27.07 6.40 2.96
N ASP A 242 26.79 7.42 2.16
CA ASP A 242 27.74 7.89 1.16
C ASP A 242 28.81 8.73 1.88
N SER A 243 30.01 8.16 2.03
CA SER A 243 31.15 8.85 2.67
C SER A 243 32.05 9.49 1.63
N PRO A 244 32.46 10.75 1.80
CA PRO A 244 33.38 11.44 0.88
C PRO A 244 34.69 10.68 0.63
N SER A 245 35.13 9.84 1.58
CA SER A 245 36.30 8.97 1.44
C SER A 245 36.17 7.92 0.33
N ASN A 246 34.97 7.65 -0.15
CA ASN A 246 34.73 6.73 -1.26
C ASN A 246 34.90 7.36 -2.65
N LEU A 247 35.17 8.70 -2.70
CA LEU A 247 35.42 9.44 -3.96
C LEU A 247 36.88 9.38 -4.43
N SER A 248 37.80 8.78 -3.66
CA SER A 248 39.15 8.49 -4.16
C SER A 248 39.08 7.41 -5.23
N PRO A 249 39.73 7.59 -6.40
CA PRO A 249 39.72 6.60 -7.45
C PRO A 249 40.32 5.29 -6.91
N LYS A 250 39.46 4.26 -6.80
CA LYS A 250 39.88 2.93 -6.35
C LYS A 250 40.92 2.39 -7.32
N SER A 251 42.06 1.94 -6.81
CA SER A 251 43.02 1.17 -7.58
C SER A 251 42.33 -0.05 -8.23
N PRO A 252 42.57 -0.35 -9.52
CA PRO A 252 41.85 -1.43 -10.22
C PRO A 252 42.06 -2.84 -9.64
N ASN A 253 42.94 -3.02 -8.63
CA ASN A 253 43.28 -4.28 -8.03
C ASN A 253 42.78 -4.50 -6.59
N SER A 254 41.91 -3.63 -6.04
CA SER A 254 41.42 -3.85 -4.69
C SER A 254 40.16 -4.74 -4.69
N THR A 255 40.34 -6.04 -4.47
CA THR A 255 39.29 -7.07 -4.28
C THR A 255 38.61 -7.00 -2.89
N SER A 256 38.85 -5.95 -2.10
CA SER A 256 38.35 -5.84 -0.70
C SER A 256 37.09 -4.97 -0.57
N GLU A 257 36.04 -5.24 -1.31
CA GLU A 257 34.77 -4.49 -1.22
C GLU A 257 33.80 -4.96 -0.11
N LEU A 258 34.12 -6.04 0.62
CA LEU A 258 33.16 -6.70 1.50
C LEU A 258 33.42 -6.59 3.01
N THR A 259 34.50 -5.93 3.45
CA THR A 259 34.85 -5.92 4.87
C THR A 259 35.16 -4.49 5.38
N ALA A 260 34.16 -3.60 5.39
CA ALA A 260 34.24 -2.44 6.27
C ALA A 260 34.23 -2.92 7.71
N SER A 261 35.22 -2.50 8.53
CA SER A 261 35.25 -2.83 9.95
C SER A 261 33.94 -2.37 10.63
N PRO A 262 33.47 -3.00 11.71
CA PRO A 262 32.30 -2.56 12.45
C PRO A 262 32.31 -1.08 12.80
N GLU A 263 33.50 -0.51 13.08
CA GLU A 263 33.71 0.90 13.41
C GLU A 263 33.42 1.88 12.25
N GLN A 264 33.43 1.37 11.00
CA GLN A 264 33.13 2.17 9.79
C GLN A 264 31.66 2.12 9.39
N ARG A 265 30.83 1.31 10.07
CA ARG A 265 29.41 1.21 9.79
C ARG A 265 28.64 2.25 10.57
N PHE A 266 27.74 3.00 9.91
CA PHE A 266 26.97 4.09 10.55
C PHE A 266 26.23 3.63 11.82
N PHE A 267 25.66 2.44 11.82
CA PHE A 267 24.94 1.86 12.95
C PHE A 267 25.80 0.88 13.80
N GLY A 268 27.11 0.83 13.57
CA GLY A 268 27.98 -0.18 14.17
C GLY A 268 27.74 -1.62 13.70
N ARG A 269 26.71 -1.85 12.87
CA ARG A 269 26.32 -3.13 12.28
C ARG A 269 25.77 -2.96 10.88
N GLU A 270 25.53 -4.08 10.18
CA GLU A 270 24.90 -4.05 8.86
C GLU A 270 23.44 -3.57 8.96
N ALA A 271 23.02 -2.77 7.99
CA ALA A 271 21.67 -2.26 7.86
C ALA A 271 21.13 -2.57 6.46
N PHE A 272 19.85 -2.87 6.41
CA PHE A 272 19.15 -3.28 5.20
C PHE A 272 17.85 -2.50 5.04
N LEU A 273 17.35 -2.41 3.81
CA LEU A 273 15.96 -2.04 3.58
C LEU A 273 15.06 -3.23 3.92
N THR A 274 13.96 -2.97 4.59
CA THR A 274 13.08 -4.00 5.12
C THR A 274 12.42 -4.83 4.01
N VAL A 275 12.32 -6.14 4.22
CA VAL A 275 11.53 -7.07 3.38
C VAL A 275 10.12 -7.28 3.93
N SER A 276 9.87 -6.92 5.22
CA SER A 276 8.58 -6.96 5.91
C SER A 276 8.70 -6.26 7.27
N GLY A 277 7.62 -5.64 7.72
CA GLY A 277 7.51 -5.06 9.06
C GLY A 277 7.09 -6.05 10.16
N GLN A 278 6.86 -7.32 9.82
CA GLN A 278 6.22 -8.32 10.68
C GLN A 278 6.84 -8.44 12.08
N LEU A 279 8.17 -8.63 12.18
CA LEU A 279 8.81 -8.85 13.49
C LEU A 279 8.61 -7.65 14.43
N HIS A 280 8.58 -6.43 13.89
CA HIS A 280 8.29 -5.22 14.66
C HIS A 280 6.80 -5.10 15.00
N LEU A 281 5.91 -5.54 14.10
CA LEU A 281 4.47 -5.59 14.38
C LEU A 281 4.15 -6.59 15.49
N GLU A 282 4.83 -7.73 15.57
CA GLU A 282 4.70 -8.66 16.70
C GLU A 282 5.05 -7.98 18.04
N ALA A 283 6.13 -7.19 18.07
CA ALA A 283 6.49 -6.43 19.27
C ALA A 283 5.45 -5.36 19.62
N LEU A 284 4.90 -4.66 18.63
CA LEU A 284 3.87 -3.65 18.83
C LEU A 284 2.53 -4.27 19.24
N SER A 285 2.17 -5.44 18.70
CA SER A 285 0.95 -6.15 19.07
C SER A 285 0.96 -6.64 20.52
N ALA A 286 2.14 -6.91 21.10
CA ALA A 286 2.30 -7.23 22.51
C ALA A 286 1.87 -6.10 23.46
N SER A 287 1.76 -4.86 22.95
CA SER A 287 1.26 -3.70 23.71
C SER A 287 -0.14 -3.27 23.29
N LEU A 288 -0.43 -3.27 21.98
CA LEU A 288 -1.66 -2.71 21.43
C LEU A 288 -2.72 -3.76 21.08
N GLY A 289 -2.36 -5.04 21.09
CA GLY A 289 -3.25 -6.17 20.80
C GLY A 289 -3.49 -6.41 19.33
N ARG A 290 -3.90 -5.38 18.57
CA ARG A 290 -4.17 -5.46 17.13
C ARG A 290 -3.53 -4.28 16.43
N VAL A 291 -2.61 -4.56 15.51
CA VAL A 291 -1.87 -3.52 14.80
C VAL A 291 -1.83 -3.79 13.30
N TYR A 292 -1.72 -2.73 12.52
CA TYR A 292 -1.43 -2.83 11.10
C TYR A 292 -0.45 -1.76 10.65
N SER A 293 0.33 -2.06 9.62
CA SER A 293 1.17 -1.11 8.93
C SER A 293 0.81 -1.02 7.44
N PHE A 294 1.10 0.10 6.83
CA PHE A 294 1.09 0.26 5.38
C PHE A 294 2.37 1.00 4.99
N GLY A 295 3.30 0.28 4.43
CA GLY A 295 4.64 0.79 4.17
C GLY A 295 5.33 0.20 2.94
N PRO A 296 6.44 0.82 2.50
CA PRO A 296 7.27 0.29 1.43
C PRO A 296 8.04 -0.95 1.90
N THR A 297 8.19 -1.89 1.00
CA THR A 297 8.87 -3.17 1.18
C THR A 297 9.84 -3.38 0.02
N PHE A 298 11.00 -3.98 0.28
CA PHE A 298 12.09 -4.05 -0.67
C PHE A 298 12.60 -5.49 -0.81
N ARG A 299 12.69 -5.99 -2.05
CA ARG A 299 13.27 -7.31 -2.35
C ARG A 299 14.24 -7.22 -3.50
N ALA A 300 15.50 -7.60 -3.27
CA ALA A 300 16.57 -7.55 -4.28
C ALA A 300 16.50 -8.71 -5.29
N GLU A 301 15.32 -9.22 -5.57
CA GLU A 301 15.09 -10.34 -6.48
C GLU A 301 15.43 -9.96 -7.92
N LYS A 302 16.33 -10.73 -8.54
CA LYS A 302 16.71 -10.57 -9.97
C LYS A 302 15.66 -11.19 -10.89
N SER A 303 14.38 -10.82 -10.70
CA SER A 303 13.28 -11.34 -11.49
C SER A 303 12.74 -10.27 -12.46
N GLN A 304 12.52 -10.67 -13.71
CA GLN A 304 11.95 -9.79 -14.75
C GLN A 304 10.49 -10.10 -15.09
N THR A 305 9.82 -10.92 -14.30
CA THR A 305 8.41 -11.25 -14.55
C THR A 305 7.49 -10.04 -14.33
N ASN A 306 6.27 -10.14 -14.77
CA ASN A 306 5.23 -9.11 -14.59
C ASN A 306 4.66 -9.02 -13.16
N ARG A 307 5.12 -9.88 -12.24
CA ARG A 307 4.66 -10.00 -10.84
C ARG A 307 5.64 -9.41 -9.82
N HIS A 308 6.86 -8.97 -10.24
CA HIS A 308 7.93 -8.56 -9.35
C HIS A 308 8.28 -7.08 -9.49
N LEU A 309 8.44 -6.46 -8.35
CA LEU A 309 8.96 -5.12 -8.13
C LEU A 309 10.06 -5.22 -7.06
N ALA A 310 11.12 -4.44 -7.20
CA ALA A 310 12.16 -4.34 -6.17
C ALA A 310 11.74 -3.46 -4.97
N GLU A 311 10.80 -2.55 -5.20
CA GLU A 311 10.12 -1.72 -4.20
C GLU A 311 8.61 -1.80 -4.46
N PHE A 312 7.85 -2.20 -3.45
CA PHE A 312 6.39 -2.30 -3.50
C PHE A 312 5.81 -1.97 -2.12
N TRP A 313 4.50 -1.89 -2.02
CA TRP A 313 3.83 -1.56 -0.77
C TRP A 313 3.12 -2.79 -0.19
N MET A 314 3.21 -2.95 1.12
CA MET A 314 2.48 -3.97 1.85
C MET A 314 1.56 -3.35 2.90
N LEU A 315 0.35 -3.90 3.00
CA LEU A 315 -0.48 -3.77 4.18
C LEU A 315 -0.27 -5.04 5.00
N GLU A 316 0.27 -4.89 6.20
CA GLU A 316 0.59 -5.99 7.11
C GLU A 316 -0.21 -5.84 8.39
N THR A 317 -0.73 -6.94 8.92
CA THR A 317 -1.49 -6.98 10.17
C THR A 317 -0.85 -7.94 11.15
N GLU A 318 -0.99 -7.66 12.45
CA GLU A 318 -0.59 -8.58 13.51
C GLU A 318 -1.58 -8.49 14.66
N ILE A 319 -1.96 -9.65 15.22
CA ILE A 319 -2.97 -9.79 16.26
C ILE A 319 -2.40 -10.65 17.39
N SER A 320 -2.51 -10.16 18.61
CA SER A 320 -2.23 -10.94 19.82
C SER A 320 -3.47 -11.73 20.27
N PHE A 321 -3.24 -12.84 21.01
CA PHE A 321 -4.29 -13.73 21.54
C PHE A 321 -5.10 -14.43 20.44
N VAL A 322 -4.44 -14.82 19.33
CA VAL A 322 -5.04 -15.60 18.26
C VAL A 322 -4.37 -16.97 18.17
N GLU A 323 -5.14 -18.03 18.27
CA GLU A 323 -4.68 -19.43 18.29
C GLU A 323 -5.14 -20.22 17.07
N GLU A 324 -6.17 -19.73 16.38
CA GLU A 324 -6.81 -20.39 15.24
C GLU A 324 -6.52 -19.64 13.94
N LEU A 325 -6.02 -20.37 12.95
CA LEU A 325 -5.70 -19.82 11.63
C LEU A 325 -6.94 -19.28 10.91
N GLU A 326 -8.11 -19.89 11.15
CA GLU A 326 -9.38 -19.49 10.56
C GLU A 326 -9.76 -18.05 10.88
N ILE A 327 -9.48 -17.56 12.09
CA ILE A 327 -9.73 -16.18 12.49
C ILE A 327 -9.01 -15.18 11.57
N LEU A 328 -7.76 -15.49 11.19
CA LEU A 328 -6.98 -14.67 10.26
C LEU A 328 -7.53 -14.70 8.85
N MET A 329 -7.93 -15.89 8.37
CA MET A 329 -8.51 -16.06 7.04
C MET A 329 -9.87 -15.36 6.92
N GLU A 330 -10.75 -15.48 7.92
CA GLU A 330 -12.03 -14.76 7.97
C GLU A 330 -11.85 -13.23 8.00
N LEU A 331 -10.90 -12.74 8.81
CA LEU A 331 -10.59 -11.30 8.86
C LEU A 331 -10.14 -10.80 7.49
N LEU A 332 -9.21 -11.50 6.83
CA LEU A 332 -8.70 -11.17 5.51
C LEU A 332 -9.81 -11.20 4.45
N GLU A 333 -10.62 -12.25 4.45
CA GLU A 333 -11.73 -12.41 3.52
C GLU A 333 -12.73 -11.26 3.65
N ASN A 334 -13.12 -10.91 4.88
CA ASN A 334 -14.04 -9.80 5.15
C ASN A 334 -13.43 -8.44 4.77
N LEU A 335 -12.14 -8.22 5.02
CA LEU A 335 -11.41 -7.02 4.60
C LEU A 335 -11.46 -6.84 3.08
N LEU A 336 -11.10 -7.88 2.32
CA LEU A 336 -11.07 -7.83 0.86
C LEU A 336 -12.47 -7.66 0.26
N LYS A 337 -13.46 -8.38 0.78
CA LYS A 337 -14.87 -8.22 0.38
C LYS A 337 -15.37 -6.80 0.63
N SER A 338 -15.05 -6.22 1.78
CA SER A 338 -15.40 -4.83 2.11
C SER A 338 -14.80 -3.83 1.12
N ILE A 339 -13.49 -3.97 0.80
CA ILE A 339 -12.82 -3.11 -0.18
C ILE A 339 -13.51 -3.21 -1.54
N ILE A 340 -13.72 -4.43 -2.04
CA ILE A 340 -14.32 -4.67 -3.36
C ILE A 340 -15.73 -4.09 -3.41
N GLN A 341 -16.56 -4.35 -2.41
CA GLN A 341 -17.93 -3.84 -2.33
C GLN A 341 -17.96 -2.30 -2.40
N LYS A 342 -17.05 -1.64 -1.68
CA LYS A 342 -16.96 -0.17 -1.68
C LYS A 342 -16.50 0.40 -3.02
N LEU A 343 -15.56 -0.26 -3.68
CA LEU A 343 -15.09 0.15 -5.01
C LEU A 343 -16.19 0.05 -6.07
N HIS A 344 -17.04 -0.97 -6.00
CA HIS A 344 -18.13 -1.20 -6.94
C HIS A 344 -19.45 -0.51 -6.56
N GLN A 345 -19.49 0.25 -5.46
CA GLN A 345 -20.70 0.98 -5.07
C GLN A 345 -21.15 1.89 -6.21
N SER A 346 -22.39 1.74 -6.65
CA SER A 346 -22.94 2.48 -7.78
C SER A 346 -22.81 4.00 -7.62
N GLN A 347 -22.52 4.71 -8.72
CA GLN A 347 -22.27 6.15 -8.77
C GLN A 347 -21.05 6.64 -7.98
N SER A 348 -20.21 5.74 -7.47
CA SER A 348 -18.92 6.12 -6.89
C SER A 348 -17.91 6.50 -7.97
N LEU A 349 -16.94 7.35 -7.61
CA LEU A 349 -15.82 7.68 -8.47
C LEU A 349 -15.02 6.43 -8.85
N SER A 350 -14.84 5.50 -7.90
CA SER A 350 -14.12 4.25 -8.11
C SER A 350 -14.81 3.33 -9.11
N ALA A 351 -16.14 3.23 -9.08
CA ALA A 351 -16.89 2.45 -10.07
C ALA A 351 -16.68 2.99 -11.50
N SER A 352 -16.71 4.33 -11.67
CA SER A 352 -16.42 4.97 -12.95
C SER A 352 -14.96 4.74 -13.40
N ASP A 353 -14.01 4.75 -12.47
CA ASP A 353 -12.61 4.46 -12.76
C ASP A 353 -12.41 3.01 -13.19
N LEU A 354 -13.03 2.04 -12.49
CA LEU A 354 -13.00 0.62 -12.85
C LEU A 354 -13.60 0.39 -14.24
N GLU A 355 -14.73 1.01 -14.55
CA GLU A 355 -15.33 0.95 -15.87
C GLU A 355 -14.40 1.51 -16.95
N SER A 356 -13.75 2.64 -16.69
CA SER A 356 -12.81 3.27 -17.62
C SER A 356 -11.57 2.43 -17.91
N LEU A 357 -11.19 1.55 -16.99
CA LEU A 357 -10.10 0.59 -17.13
C LEU A 357 -10.52 -0.69 -17.84
N GLY A 358 -11.83 -0.92 -18.01
CA GLY A 358 -12.36 -2.21 -18.46
C GLY A 358 -12.15 -3.32 -17.42
N ALA A 359 -12.12 -2.94 -16.14
CA ALA A 359 -11.90 -3.88 -15.05
C ALA A 359 -12.93 -5.02 -15.09
N PRO A 360 -12.51 -6.27 -14.85
CA PRO A 360 -13.44 -7.39 -14.80
C PRO A 360 -14.46 -7.17 -13.67
N ARG A 361 -15.73 -7.45 -13.94
CA ARG A 361 -16.71 -7.56 -12.86
C ARG A 361 -16.30 -8.75 -12.03
N GLN A 362 -15.90 -8.48 -10.79
CA GLN A 362 -15.54 -9.57 -9.88
C GLN A 362 -16.78 -10.40 -9.61
N PRO A 363 -16.74 -11.74 -9.79
CA PRO A 363 -17.89 -12.61 -9.55
C PRO A 363 -18.29 -12.69 -8.06
N PHE A 364 -17.62 -11.95 -7.19
CA PHE A 364 -17.71 -12.00 -5.73
C PHE A 364 -18.76 -11.06 -5.13
N ASP A 365 -19.72 -10.60 -5.92
CA ASP A 365 -20.86 -9.82 -5.41
C ASP A 365 -21.72 -10.57 -4.37
N SER A 366 -21.53 -11.90 -4.23
CA SER A 366 -22.12 -12.65 -3.13
C SER A 366 -21.22 -12.57 -1.89
N THR A 367 -21.42 -11.54 -1.08
CA THR A 367 -20.80 -11.38 0.25
C THR A 367 -21.13 -12.54 1.21
N SER A 368 -22.00 -13.47 0.81
CA SER A 368 -22.52 -14.56 1.64
C SER A 368 -21.76 -15.88 1.53
N ILE A 369 -20.93 -16.10 0.51
CA ILE A 369 -20.22 -17.36 0.32
C ILE A 369 -18.79 -17.22 0.84
N SER A 370 -18.42 -18.10 1.76
CA SER A 370 -17.04 -18.24 2.25
C SER A 370 -16.14 -18.79 1.14
N TRP A 371 -14.93 -18.25 0.99
CA TRP A 371 -13.99 -18.73 -0.01
C TRP A 371 -13.50 -20.15 0.37
N PRO A 372 -13.22 -21.04 -0.59
CA PRO A 372 -12.73 -22.38 -0.29
C PRO A 372 -11.43 -22.38 0.51
N ARG A 373 -11.26 -23.37 1.39
CA ARG A 373 -10.03 -23.67 2.12
C ARG A 373 -9.62 -25.10 1.78
N ILE A 374 -8.38 -25.29 1.33
CA ILE A 374 -7.77 -26.61 1.10
C ILE A 374 -6.38 -26.64 1.72
N SER A 375 -5.92 -27.82 2.11
CA SER A 375 -4.53 -27.99 2.54
C SER A 375 -3.56 -28.00 1.34
N TYR A 376 -2.30 -27.67 1.58
CA TYR A 376 -1.26 -27.83 0.57
C TYR A 376 -1.20 -29.28 0.02
N THR A 377 -1.39 -30.28 0.89
CA THR A 377 -1.41 -31.67 0.50
C THR A 377 -2.54 -31.97 -0.49
N GLU A 378 -3.75 -31.40 -0.26
CA GLU A 378 -4.87 -31.53 -1.20
C GLU A 378 -4.59 -30.76 -2.49
N ALA A 379 -4.03 -29.57 -2.41
CA ALA A 379 -3.65 -28.78 -3.58
C ALA A 379 -2.66 -29.53 -4.49
N VAL A 380 -1.64 -30.19 -3.90
CA VAL A 380 -0.68 -31.01 -4.66
C VAL A 380 -1.38 -32.18 -5.33
N LYS A 381 -2.27 -32.90 -4.63
CA LYS A 381 -3.03 -34.01 -5.22
C LYS A 381 -3.91 -33.58 -6.38
N LEU A 382 -4.58 -32.44 -6.26
CA LEU A 382 -5.41 -31.87 -7.33
C LEU A 382 -4.57 -31.54 -8.57
N VAL A 383 -3.42 -30.92 -8.38
CA VAL A 383 -2.50 -30.59 -9.49
C VAL A 383 -1.96 -31.86 -10.15
N GLN A 384 -1.60 -32.88 -9.36
CA GLN A 384 -1.12 -34.18 -9.87
C GLN A 384 -2.19 -34.89 -10.70
N SER A 385 -3.42 -35.01 -10.18
CA SER A 385 -4.54 -35.62 -10.91
C SER A 385 -4.82 -34.89 -12.23
N HIS A 386 -4.81 -33.56 -12.22
CA HIS A 386 -5.00 -32.78 -13.44
C HIS A 386 -3.83 -32.99 -14.44
N HIS A 387 -2.60 -33.09 -13.95
CA HIS A 387 -1.43 -33.37 -14.80
C HIS A 387 -1.55 -34.74 -15.47
N GLU A 388 -1.98 -35.77 -14.73
CA GLU A 388 -2.16 -37.14 -15.24
C GLU A 388 -3.28 -37.20 -16.29
N GLU A 389 -4.41 -36.53 -16.06
CA GLU A 389 -5.54 -36.47 -17.01
C GLU A 389 -5.17 -35.74 -18.32
N GLN A 390 -4.28 -34.72 -18.25
CA GLN A 390 -3.90 -33.86 -19.38
C GLN A 390 -2.55 -34.25 -20.00
N SER A 391 -1.98 -35.41 -19.64
CA SER A 391 -0.58 -35.82 -19.98
C SER A 391 -0.23 -35.86 -21.47
N SER A 392 -1.17 -35.61 -22.38
CA SER A 392 -0.96 -35.54 -23.83
C SER A 392 -1.31 -34.18 -24.47
N GLY A 393 -1.68 -33.13 -23.70
CA GLY A 393 -2.20 -31.87 -24.23
C GLY A 393 -1.25 -30.68 -24.00
N MET A 394 -1.34 -29.65 -24.87
CA MET A 394 -0.59 -28.38 -24.77
C MET A 394 -0.87 -27.57 -23.49
N ASN A 395 -1.84 -27.96 -22.67
CA ASN A 395 -2.28 -27.27 -21.45
C ASN A 395 -1.93 -28.02 -20.15
N SER A 396 -1.04 -29.05 -20.21
CA SER A 396 -0.62 -29.80 -19.03
C SER A 396 0.11 -28.89 -18.05
N LEU A 397 -0.27 -28.94 -16.76
CA LEU A 397 0.46 -28.28 -15.69
C LEU A 397 1.82 -28.97 -15.48
N PRO A 398 2.88 -28.24 -15.10
CA PRO A 398 4.13 -28.87 -14.70
C PRO A 398 3.91 -29.91 -13.58
N PRO A 399 4.63 -31.04 -13.57
CA PRO A 399 4.53 -31.99 -12.48
C PRO A 399 5.00 -31.38 -11.16
N ILE A 400 4.40 -31.82 -10.07
CA ILE A 400 4.76 -31.40 -8.71
C ILE A 400 4.79 -32.61 -7.79
N THR A 401 5.71 -32.62 -6.84
CA THR A 401 5.75 -33.59 -5.73
C THR A 401 5.58 -32.86 -4.40
N TRP A 402 5.08 -33.59 -3.40
CA TRP A 402 4.93 -33.02 -2.06
C TRP A 402 6.27 -32.51 -1.54
N GLY A 403 6.28 -31.34 -0.88
CA GLY A 403 7.49 -30.67 -0.42
C GLY A 403 8.11 -29.69 -1.43
N GLN A 404 7.60 -29.59 -2.66
CA GLN A 404 8.02 -28.58 -3.64
C GLN A 404 7.11 -27.34 -3.60
N PRO A 405 7.66 -26.12 -3.84
CA PRO A 405 6.81 -24.93 -3.90
C PRO A 405 5.80 -25.00 -5.05
N LEU A 406 4.57 -24.53 -4.82
CA LEU A 406 3.61 -24.33 -5.90
C LEU A 406 4.17 -23.32 -6.90
N ALA A 407 4.30 -23.72 -8.16
CA ALA A 407 4.67 -22.78 -9.21
C ALA A 407 3.49 -21.84 -9.51
N SER A 408 3.79 -20.63 -10.03
CA SER A 408 2.77 -19.64 -10.36
C SER A 408 1.65 -20.16 -11.29
N VAL A 409 1.95 -21.14 -12.15
CA VAL A 409 0.94 -21.76 -13.01
C VAL A 409 0.00 -22.66 -12.23
N HIS A 410 0.50 -23.35 -11.16
CA HIS A 410 -0.34 -24.14 -10.25
C HIS A 410 -1.28 -23.24 -9.45
N GLU A 411 -0.76 -22.15 -8.87
CA GLU A 411 -1.54 -21.18 -8.11
C GLU A 411 -2.68 -20.57 -8.96
N LYS A 412 -2.36 -20.17 -10.19
CA LYS A 412 -3.34 -19.59 -11.12
C LYS A 412 -4.40 -20.59 -11.56
N TRP A 413 -4.00 -21.86 -11.74
CA TRP A 413 -4.94 -22.91 -12.08
C TRP A 413 -5.88 -23.23 -10.90
N LEU A 414 -5.33 -23.34 -9.68
CA LEU A 414 -6.13 -23.58 -8.47
C LEU A 414 -7.19 -22.48 -8.27
N ALA A 415 -6.80 -21.21 -8.42
CA ALA A 415 -7.72 -20.09 -8.23
C ALA A 415 -8.64 -19.87 -9.44
N GLY A 416 -8.11 -19.94 -10.67
CA GLY A 416 -8.85 -19.55 -11.86
C GLY A 416 -9.69 -20.65 -12.48
N THR A 417 -9.26 -21.92 -12.39
CA THR A 417 -9.93 -23.06 -13.03
C THR A 417 -10.62 -23.97 -12.02
N TYR A 418 -9.92 -24.33 -10.93
CA TYR A 418 -10.49 -25.24 -9.93
C TYR A 418 -11.52 -24.55 -9.04
N ALA A 419 -11.16 -23.43 -8.42
CA ALA A 419 -12.05 -22.71 -7.50
C ALA A 419 -12.92 -21.64 -8.20
N GLU A 420 -12.59 -21.27 -9.43
CA GLU A 420 -13.23 -20.16 -10.17
C GLU A 420 -13.32 -18.86 -9.36
N GLY A 421 -12.37 -18.67 -8.42
CA GLY A 421 -12.37 -17.57 -7.47
C GLY A 421 -11.18 -17.62 -6.53
N PRO A 422 -11.17 -16.77 -5.48
CA PRO A 422 -10.17 -16.85 -4.42
C PRO A 422 -10.24 -18.18 -3.68
N ILE A 423 -9.08 -18.72 -3.31
CA ILE A 423 -8.95 -19.96 -2.54
C ILE A 423 -7.79 -19.84 -1.56
N PHE A 424 -8.01 -20.26 -0.32
CA PHE A 424 -6.96 -20.41 0.67
C PHE A 424 -6.31 -21.79 0.55
N VAL A 425 -4.98 -21.80 0.53
CA VAL A 425 -4.18 -23.01 0.65
C VAL A 425 -3.45 -22.95 1.98
N THR A 426 -3.65 -23.96 2.84
CA THR A 426 -3.12 -23.99 4.23
C THR A 426 -2.08 -25.07 4.42
N ASP A 427 -1.42 -25.09 5.57
CA ASP A 427 -0.58 -26.18 6.07
C ASP A 427 0.54 -26.58 5.12
N TYR A 428 1.32 -25.59 4.69
CA TYR A 428 2.49 -25.82 3.84
C TYR A 428 3.59 -26.56 4.60
N PRO A 429 4.45 -27.32 3.89
CA PRO A 429 5.63 -27.93 4.48
C PRO A 429 6.54 -26.92 5.19
N ALA A 430 6.98 -27.23 6.40
CA ALA A 430 7.82 -26.33 7.23
C ALA A 430 9.14 -25.95 6.52
N ALA A 431 9.67 -26.82 5.67
CA ALA A 431 10.86 -26.55 4.90
C ALA A 431 10.71 -25.39 3.91
N LEU A 432 9.48 -25.13 3.41
CA LEU A 432 9.20 -24.09 2.41
C LEU A 432 8.89 -22.72 3.02
N LYS A 433 8.61 -22.65 4.32
CA LYS A 433 8.13 -21.42 4.97
C LYS A 433 9.15 -20.86 5.96
N PRO A 434 9.05 -19.57 6.35
CA PRO A 434 9.98 -18.92 7.27
C PRO A 434 9.98 -19.50 8.69
N PHE A 435 11.06 -19.23 9.43
CA PHE A 435 11.34 -19.77 10.77
C PHE A 435 10.33 -19.44 11.84
N TYR A 436 9.66 -18.31 11.72
CA TYR A 436 8.74 -17.75 12.73
C TYR A 436 7.35 -18.39 12.72
N MET A 437 7.02 -19.19 11.74
CA MET A 437 5.71 -19.81 11.62
C MET A 437 5.56 -20.98 12.60
N LYS A 438 4.38 -21.06 13.24
CA LYS A 438 4.06 -22.12 14.20
C LYS A 438 4.01 -23.48 13.51
N GLN A 439 4.84 -24.41 13.98
CA GLN A 439 4.83 -25.78 13.45
C GLN A 439 3.62 -26.56 13.93
N VAL A 440 3.03 -27.31 13.02
CA VAL A 440 1.98 -28.32 13.27
C VAL A 440 2.65 -29.69 13.22
N MET A 441 2.68 -30.34 14.37
CA MET A 441 3.28 -31.68 14.47
C MET A 441 2.35 -32.71 13.87
N PRO A 442 2.86 -33.65 13.06
CA PRO A 442 2.04 -34.75 12.54
C PRO A 442 1.57 -35.63 13.69
N ALA A 443 0.40 -36.25 13.51
CA ALA A 443 -0.24 -37.08 14.53
C ALA A 443 0.53 -38.38 14.86
N THR A 444 1.54 -38.74 14.06
CA THR A 444 2.36 -39.95 14.26
C THR A 444 3.84 -39.65 14.07
N GLU A 445 4.70 -40.22 14.96
CA GLU A 445 6.15 -40.04 14.93
C GLU A 445 6.84 -40.52 13.63
N SER A 446 6.19 -41.40 12.87
CA SER A 446 6.71 -41.91 11.59
C SER A 446 6.69 -40.88 10.45
N SER A 447 6.04 -39.72 10.61
CA SER A 447 5.84 -38.70 9.59
C SER A 447 6.64 -37.42 9.85
N GLN A 448 7.72 -37.44 10.64
CA GLN A 448 8.51 -36.24 10.97
C GLN A 448 9.03 -35.48 9.75
N ASN A 449 9.22 -36.15 8.59
CA ASN A 449 9.59 -35.50 7.34
C ASN A 449 8.44 -34.72 6.66
N GLU A 450 7.21 -34.81 7.20
CA GLU A 450 6.01 -34.14 6.67
C GLU A 450 5.51 -33.05 7.61
N ALA A 451 6.37 -32.47 8.46
CA ALA A 451 6.01 -31.35 9.34
C ALA A 451 5.51 -30.17 8.50
N THR A 452 4.34 -29.65 8.87
CA THR A 452 3.73 -28.46 8.27
C THR A 452 3.75 -27.29 9.22
N VAL A 453 3.36 -26.11 8.74
CA VAL A 453 3.22 -24.91 9.57
C VAL A 453 1.79 -24.37 9.47
N ALA A 454 1.26 -23.79 10.53
CA ALA A 454 -0.02 -23.12 10.59
C ALA A 454 0.04 -21.80 9.80
N CYS A 455 -0.05 -21.90 8.48
CA CYS A 455 -0.01 -20.79 7.56
C CYS A 455 -1.04 -20.94 6.46
N PHE A 456 -1.30 -19.87 5.76
CA PHE A 456 -2.08 -19.86 4.54
C PHE A 456 -1.46 -18.94 3.48
N ASP A 457 -1.68 -19.28 2.23
CA ASP A 457 -1.58 -18.36 1.10
C ASP A 457 -2.97 -18.19 0.49
N LEU A 458 -3.42 -16.96 0.26
CA LEU A 458 -4.61 -16.67 -0.51
C LEU A 458 -4.22 -16.54 -1.99
N LEU A 459 -4.73 -17.46 -2.79
CA LEU A 459 -4.58 -17.47 -4.24
C LEU A 459 -5.78 -16.82 -4.90
N VAL A 460 -5.55 -16.00 -5.94
CA VAL A 460 -6.62 -15.32 -6.69
C VAL A 460 -6.43 -15.50 -8.19
N PRO A 461 -7.53 -15.49 -8.98
CA PRO A 461 -7.47 -15.66 -10.42
C PRO A 461 -6.57 -14.64 -11.11
N GLY A 462 -5.78 -15.08 -12.10
CA GLY A 462 -4.90 -14.23 -12.89
C GLY A 462 -3.60 -13.82 -12.21
N VAL A 463 -3.58 -13.71 -10.89
CA VAL A 463 -2.41 -13.28 -10.08
C VAL A 463 -1.67 -14.47 -9.47
N GLY A 464 -2.37 -15.45 -8.89
CA GLY A 464 -1.84 -16.48 -8.01
C GLY A 464 -1.79 -15.99 -6.58
N GLU A 465 -0.70 -16.22 -5.86
CA GLU A 465 -0.52 -15.75 -4.48
C GLU A 465 -0.66 -14.21 -4.37
N LEU A 466 -1.66 -13.80 -3.59
CA LEU A 466 -1.94 -12.41 -3.25
C LEU A 466 -1.52 -12.07 -1.82
N VAL A 467 -1.78 -12.95 -0.88
CA VAL A 467 -1.57 -12.75 0.56
C VAL A 467 -0.97 -14.00 1.17
N GLY A 468 0.05 -13.82 2.01
CA GLY A 468 0.57 -14.83 2.90
C GLY A 468 0.29 -14.49 4.36
N GLY A 469 -0.07 -15.48 5.17
CA GLY A 469 -0.35 -15.30 6.60
C GLY A 469 -0.02 -16.54 7.42
N SER A 470 0.17 -16.38 8.73
CA SER A 470 0.42 -17.50 9.63
C SER A 470 0.14 -17.17 11.10
N LEU A 471 0.00 -18.22 11.89
CA LEU A 471 0.24 -18.15 13.32
C LEU A 471 1.76 -18.14 13.58
N ARG A 472 2.17 -17.45 14.66
CA ARG A 472 3.59 -17.33 15.01
C ARG A 472 4.00 -18.37 16.06
N GLU A 473 5.24 -18.84 15.98
CA GLU A 473 5.76 -19.75 16.99
C GLU A 473 5.94 -18.98 18.32
N SER A 474 5.16 -19.38 19.30
CA SER A 474 5.17 -18.78 20.64
C SER A 474 6.12 -19.50 21.62
N ASN A 475 6.51 -20.73 21.30
CA ASN A 475 7.44 -21.50 22.12
C ASN A 475 8.88 -21.09 21.79
N LEU A 476 9.61 -20.61 22.82
CA LEU A 476 10.98 -20.12 22.65
C LEU A 476 11.93 -21.19 22.11
N SER A 477 11.89 -22.41 22.67
CA SER A 477 12.81 -23.48 22.27
C SER A 477 12.57 -23.91 20.82
N LYS A 478 11.30 -24.08 20.42
CA LYS A 478 10.95 -24.40 19.02
C LYS A 478 11.34 -23.29 18.06
N LEU A 479 11.16 -22.03 18.45
CA LEU A 479 11.58 -20.89 17.65
C LEU A 479 13.09 -20.90 17.43
N GLN A 480 13.89 -21.16 18.47
CA GLN A 480 15.33 -21.28 18.37
C GLN A 480 15.75 -22.45 17.47
N GLU A 481 15.14 -23.63 17.64
CA GLU A 481 15.36 -24.79 16.76
C GLU A 481 15.10 -24.44 15.29
N ASN A 482 13.96 -23.79 14.98
CA ASN A 482 13.62 -23.33 13.64
C ASN A 482 14.68 -22.37 13.07
N MET A 483 15.17 -21.41 13.89
CA MET A 483 16.21 -20.47 13.48
C MET A 483 17.55 -21.16 13.19
N ILE A 484 17.93 -22.16 13.99
CA ILE A 484 19.12 -22.98 13.76
C ILE A 484 18.98 -23.76 12.44
N HIS A 485 17.85 -24.43 12.24
CA HIS A 485 17.58 -25.16 10.99
C HIS A 485 17.64 -24.27 9.74
N LYS A 486 17.18 -23.04 9.85
CA LYS A 486 17.24 -22.03 8.77
C LYS A 486 18.59 -21.29 8.70
N ARG A 487 19.59 -21.68 9.50
CA ARG A 487 20.93 -21.07 9.58
C ARG A 487 20.93 -19.58 9.91
N MET A 488 19.95 -19.15 10.67
CA MET A 488 19.81 -17.75 11.12
C MET A 488 20.49 -17.51 12.47
N MET A 489 20.77 -18.58 13.20
CA MET A 489 21.54 -18.61 14.47
C MET A 489 22.59 -19.72 14.40
N GLY A 490 23.70 -19.54 15.13
CA GLY A 490 24.69 -20.61 15.35
C GLY A 490 24.11 -21.73 16.21
N ASN A 491 24.56 -22.98 15.97
CA ASN A 491 24.19 -24.09 16.85
C ASN A 491 25.05 -24.04 18.13
N PRO A 492 24.46 -23.91 19.34
CA PRO A 492 25.20 -23.87 20.60
C PRO A 492 26.12 -25.09 20.81
N GLU A 493 25.76 -26.27 20.26
CA GLU A 493 26.55 -27.51 20.41
C GLU A 493 27.83 -27.54 19.56
N THR A 494 27.93 -26.66 18.55
CA THR A 494 29.11 -26.60 17.67
C THR A 494 30.16 -25.56 18.08
N PHE A 495 29.90 -24.77 19.16
CA PHE A 495 30.82 -23.76 19.71
C PHE A 495 31.98 -24.37 20.52
N GLY A 496 32.69 -25.36 19.95
CA GLY A 496 33.81 -26.04 20.62
C GLY A 496 35.20 -25.48 20.28
N ASP A 497 35.33 -24.61 19.31
CA ASP A 497 36.67 -24.15 18.90
C ASP A 497 36.66 -22.65 18.48
N GLY A 498 36.87 -21.83 19.42
CA GLY A 498 37.13 -20.39 19.57
C GLY A 498 37.53 -19.50 18.37
N THR A 499 37.12 -19.75 17.16
CA THR A 499 37.69 -19.05 15.99
C THR A 499 36.71 -18.31 15.09
N SER A 500 35.46 -17.97 15.52
CA SER A 500 34.60 -17.15 14.65
C SER A 500 33.89 -16.03 15.38
N SER A 501 34.43 -14.83 15.27
CA SER A 501 33.79 -13.54 15.63
C SER A 501 32.49 -13.25 14.87
N THR A 502 32.11 -14.10 13.92
CA THR A 502 30.88 -13.98 13.12
C THR A 502 29.67 -14.63 13.75
N ALA A 503 29.84 -15.56 14.68
CA ALA A 503 28.73 -16.27 15.34
C ALA A 503 28.10 -15.42 16.44
N GLU A 504 28.89 -14.73 17.25
CA GLU A 504 28.38 -13.83 18.32
C GLU A 504 27.57 -12.66 17.73
N ASP A 505 27.97 -12.13 16.58
CA ASP A 505 27.25 -11.04 15.89
C ASP A 505 25.90 -11.52 15.32
N GLN A 506 25.75 -12.78 14.94
CA GLN A 506 24.48 -13.34 14.47
C GLN A 506 23.50 -13.62 15.61
N ASP A 507 23.96 -14.10 16.73
CA ASP A 507 23.11 -14.38 17.90
C ASP A 507 22.46 -13.10 18.47
N HIS A 508 23.15 -11.95 18.42
CA HIS A 508 22.62 -10.68 18.90
C HIS A 508 21.56 -10.06 17.99
N LYS A 509 21.48 -10.43 16.71
CA LYS A 509 20.54 -9.83 15.74
C LYS A 509 19.07 -10.08 16.09
N PHE A 510 18.74 -11.25 16.62
CA PHE A 510 17.38 -11.67 16.93
C PHE A 510 17.10 -11.78 18.43
N GLN A 511 18.05 -11.42 19.30
CA GLN A 511 17.90 -11.53 20.75
C GLN A 511 16.62 -10.84 21.26
N TRP A 512 16.36 -9.61 20.79
CA TRP A 512 15.16 -8.86 21.15
C TRP A 512 13.86 -9.58 20.73
N TYR A 513 13.88 -10.28 19.59
CA TYR A 513 12.73 -11.03 19.08
C TYR A 513 12.48 -12.31 19.91
N LEU A 514 13.54 -13.00 20.30
CA LEU A 514 13.47 -14.14 21.21
C LEU A 514 12.98 -13.73 22.60
N GLU A 515 13.38 -12.55 23.07
CA GLU A 515 12.95 -12.01 24.37
C GLU A 515 11.45 -11.76 24.45
N LEU A 516 10.77 -11.48 23.34
CA LEU A 516 9.31 -11.41 23.30
C LEU A 516 8.69 -12.70 23.89
N ARG A 517 9.25 -13.88 23.58
CA ARG A 517 8.74 -15.18 24.05
C ARG A 517 9.03 -15.43 25.54
N LYS A 518 9.96 -14.68 26.12
CA LYS A 518 10.31 -14.80 27.55
C LYS A 518 9.40 -13.97 28.46
N TYR A 519 8.84 -12.88 27.97
CA TYR A 519 8.18 -11.87 28.77
C TYR A 519 6.66 -11.80 28.55
N GLY A 520 6.01 -12.97 28.49
CA GLY A 520 4.55 -13.07 28.49
C GLY A 520 3.90 -12.74 27.16
N ASN A 521 4.59 -12.97 26.03
CA ASN A 521 4.00 -12.81 24.71
C ASN A 521 2.93 -13.90 24.49
N PRO A 522 1.69 -13.54 24.13
CA PRO A 522 0.65 -14.51 23.79
C PRO A 522 0.91 -15.15 22.43
N ALA A 523 0.09 -16.12 22.07
CA ALA A 523 -0.01 -16.56 20.67
C ALA A 523 -0.40 -15.37 19.79
N THR A 524 0.33 -15.17 18.69
CA THR A 524 0.10 -14.09 17.73
C THR A 524 -0.04 -14.66 16.32
N GLY A 525 -0.62 -13.88 15.44
CA GLY A 525 -0.74 -14.21 14.03
C GLY A 525 -1.08 -13.00 13.19
N GLY A 526 -0.79 -13.09 11.90
CA GLY A 526 -1.02 -11.98 11.01
C GLY A 526 -0.80 -12.35 9.55
N PHE A 527 -1.01 -11.39 8.68
CA PHE A 527 -0.85 -11.56 7.24
C PHE A 527 -0.35 -10.28 6.56
N GLY A 528 0.23 -10.45 5.36
CA GLY A 528 0.71 -9.35 4.53
C GLY A 528 0.08 -9.37 3.14
N ILE A 529 -0.46 -8.22 2.69
CA ILE A 529 -1.10 -8.02 1.38
C ILE A 529 -0.17 -7.19 0.50
N GLY A 530 0.30 -7.77 -0.62
CA GLY A 530 1.01 -7.03 -1.66
C GLY A 530 0.06 -6.08 -2.40
N TRP A 531 0.20 -4.77 -2.16
CA TRP A 531 -0.77 -3.76 -2.60
C TRP A 531 -0.90 -3.63 -4.12
N GLU A 532 0.20 -3.75 -4.83
CA GLU A 532 0.20 -3.73 -6.29
C GLU A 532 -0.43 -5.00 -6.89
N ARG A 533 -0.26 -6.16 -6.24
CA ARG A 533 -0.94 -7.40 -6.64
C ARG A 533 -2.45 -7.30 -6.40
N LEU A 534 -2.88 -6.71 -5.28
CA LEU A 534 -4.29 -6.47 -5.00
C LEU A 534 -4.91 -5.52 -6.04
N LEU A 535 -4.23 -4.41 -6.35
CA LEU A 535 -4.69 -3.48 -7.38
C LEU A 535 -4.76 -4.14 -8.76
N SER A 536 -3.76 -4.97 -9.11
CA SER A 536 -3.71 -5.77 -10.34
C SER A 536 -4.93 -6.71 -10.44
N TRP A 537 -5.22 -7.44 -9.38
CA TRP A 537 -6.36 -8.35 -9.33
C TRP A 537 -7.71 -7.64 -9.47
N ILE A 538 -7.92 -6.55 -8.73
CA ILE A 538 -9.19 -5.80 -8.76
C ILE A 538 -9.41 -5.12 -10.12
N THR A 539 -8.36 -4.61 -10.75
CA THR A 539 -8.46 -3.82 -11.99
C THR A 539 -8.25 -4.63 -13.27
N GLY A 540 -7.79 -5.87 -13.16
CA GLY A 540 -7.44 -6.71 -14.32
C GLY A 540 -6.14 -6.28 -15.03
N VAL A 541 -5.36 -5.35 -14.45
CA VAL A 541 -4.08 -4.93 -15.01
C VAL A 541 -3.03 -6.00 -14.75
N GLU A 542 -2.62 -6.71 -15.78
CA GLU A 542 -1.77 -7.91 -15.67
C GLU A 542 -0.35 -7.66 -15.14
N ASN A 543 0.19 -6.46 -15.30
CA ASN A 543 1.56 -6.16 -14.94
C ASN A 543 1.60 -5.21 -13.75
N VAL A 544 2.12 -5.69 -12.60
CA VAL A 544 2.23 -4.89 -11.36
C VAL A 544 3.04 -3.59 -11.54
N ARG A 545 3.92 -3.51 -12.55
CA ARG A 545 4.66 -2.28 -12.90
C ARG A 545 3.75 -1.15 -13.37
N GLU A 546 2.54 -1.46 -13.81
CA GLU A 546 1.51 -0.48 -14.17
C GLU A 546 0.67 -0.07 -12.95
N CYS A 547 0.72 -0.81 -11.86
CA CYS A 547 -0.04 -0.56 -10.62
C CYS A 547 0.65 0.41 -9.65
N ILE A 548 1.84 0.89 -9.97
CA ILE A 548 2.62 1.87 -9.20
C ILE A 548 3.12 2.99 -10.10
N ALA A 549 3.11 4.24 -9.62
CA ALA A 549 3.46 5.40 -10.44
C ALA A 549 4.92 5.37 -10.92
N PHE A 550 5.84 4.99 -10.04
CA PHE A 550 7.30 4.97 -10.28
C PHE A 550 7.86 3.59 -9.95
N PRO A 551 7.77 2.60 -10.86
CA PRO A 551 8.22 1.24 -10.58
C PRO A 551 9.74 1.15 -10.43
N ARG A 552 10.20 0.37 -9.45
CA ARG A 552 11.59 -0.03 -9.27
C ARG A 552 11.73 -1.50 -9.65
N VAL A 553 12.54 -1.77 -10.65
CA VAL A 553 12.77 -3.12 -11.16
C VAL A 553 14.23 -3.32 -11.53
N THR A 554 14.69 -4.55 -11.55
CA THR A 554 16.05 -4.91 -11.99
C THR A 554 16.36 -4.33 -13.37
N GLY A 555 17.48 -3.60 -13.48
CA GLY A 555 17.96 -3.03 -14.74
C GLY A 555 17.21 -1.77 -15.22
N SER A 556 16.30 -1.20 -14.43
CA SER A 556 15.61 0.05 -14.77
C SER A 556 15.46 0.95 -13.54
N GLY A 557 16.00 2.16 -13.63
CA GLY A 557 16.00 3.17 -12.58
C GLY A 557 15.68 4.56 -13.14
N HIS A 558 14.59 4.69 -13.90
CA HIS A 558 14.14 5.99 -14.39
C HIS A 558 13.34 6.73 -13.30
N CYS A 559 13.71 7.99 -13.03
CA CYS A 559 13.20 8.94 -12.00
C CYS A 559 13.52 8.53 -10.59
#